data_6ebe0ce5013faa18d4bcf82cecd1a417
#
_entry.id   6ebe0ce5013faa18d4bcf82cecd1a417
#
_cell.length_a   1.000
_cell.length_b   1.000
_cell.length_c   1.000
_cell.angle_alpha   90.00
_cell.angle_beta   90.00
_cell.angle_gamma   90.00
#
_symmetry.space_group_name_H-M   'P 1'
#
loop_
_entity.id
_entity.type
_entity.pdbx_description
1 polymer ?
#
loop_
_entity_poly.entity_id
_entity_poly.type
_entity_poly.pdbx_seq_one_letter_code
_entity_poly.pdbx_strand_id
1 'polypeptide(L)'
;SLAYITYIADNIASGLDRRDKEDGEGGFVRDIALESIFNILNHNKGNEHYRPAMLGKDKEINFPTTDKIQYDESFYRRLSGAKEFSYDDKYINSLLEILEATLSFVPSSTSQKQMIDISLYDHVKITAAIGSCIYEYMKENNETDYEKILYKQAKEFYQKKTFLLYSMDISGIQDFIYTINKKSPEPKFKGFWSC
;
A
#
# COMPACT_ATOMS: atom_id res chain seq x y z
N SER A 1 -2.52 -12.33 22.38
CA SER A 1 -3.43 -11.50 21.57
C SER A 1 -2.88 -11.31 20.16
N LEU A 2 -3.73 -11.39 19.16
CA LEU A 2 -3.36 -11.12 17.75
C LEU A 2 -2.83 -9.68 17.53
N ALA A 3 -3.12 -8.76 18.45
CA ALA A 3 -2.61 -7.39 18.39
C ALA A 3 -1.07 -7.32 18.32
N TYR A 4 -0.35 -8.29 18.90
CA TYR A 4 1.10 -8.33 18.80
C TYR A 4 1.60 -8.70 17.39
N ILE A 5 0.81 -9.49 16.66
CA ILE A 5 1.11 -9.79 15.25
C ILE A 5 0.94 -8.52 14.40
N THR A 6 -0.17 -7.80 14.58
CA THR A 6 -0.39 -6.52 13.89
C THR A 6 0.70 -5.52 14.22
N TYR A 7 1.07 -5.39 15.50
CA TYR A 7 2.14 -4.48 15.94
C TYR A 7 3.49 -4.76 15.26
N ILE A 8 3.93 -6.03 15.23
CA ILE A 8 5.22 -6.36 14.61
C ILE A 8 5.16 -6.23 13.08
N ALA A 9 4.03 -6.58 12.46
CA ALA A 9 3.82 -6.44 11.03
C ALA A 9 3.85 -4.98 10.58
N ASP A 10 3.20 -4.09 11.34
CA ASP A 10 3.22 -2.63 11.12
C ASP A 10 4.63 -2.05 11.23
N ASN A 11 5.40 -2.48 12.23
CA ASN A 11 6.79 -2.05 12.38
C ASN A 11 7.67 -2.51 11.21
N ILE A 12 7.47 -3.74 10.70
CA ILE A 12 8.20 -4.24 9.54
C ILE A 12 7.81 -3.48 8.28
N ALA A 13 6.52 -3.28 8.02
CA ALA A 13 6.01 -2.49 6.91
C ALA A 13 6.54 -1.05 6.96
N SER A 14 6.49 -0.40 8.13
CA SER A 14 7.05 0.93 8.34
C SER A 14 8.55 1.00 8.04
N GLY A 15 9.30 -0.05 8.32
CA GLY A 15 10.73 -0.11 7.98
C GLY A 15 10.99 -0.18 6.49
N LEU A 16 10.06 -0.74 5.70
CA LEU A 16 10.13 -0.80 4.24
C LEU A 16 9.70 0.53 3.59
N ASP A 17 8.71 1.19 4.16
CA ASP A 17 8.09 2.40 3.61
C ASP A 17 8.92 3.67 3.86
N ARG A 18 9.67 3.70 4.95
CA ARG A 18 10.36 4.92 5.41
C ARG A 18 11.67 5.13 4.69
N ARG A 19 11.74 6.23 3.96
CA ARG A 19 12.95 6.74 3.33
C ARG A 19 13.18 8.16 3.84
N ASP A 20 14.35 8.41 4.42
CA ASP A 20 14.67 9.72 4.95
C ASP A 20 14.98 10.71 3.83
N LYS A 21 14.58 11.97 4.04
CA LYS A 21 14.98 13.11 3.20
C LYS A 21 16.35 13.60 3.66
N GLU A 22 17.23 13.95 2.72
CA GLU A 22 18.57 14.47 3.03
C GLU A 22 18.52 15.76 3.89
N ASP A 23 17.53 16.62 3.64
CA ASP A 23 17.36 17.92 4.31
C ASP A 23 16.06 17.97 5.15
N GLY A 24 15.57 16.84 5.62
CA GLY A 24 14.31 16.77 6.36
C GLY A 24 14.37 17.42 7.73
N GLU A 25 13.59 18.48 7.96
CA GLU A 25 13.39 19.05 9.29
C GLU A 25 12.60 18.10 10.19
N GLY A 26 12.95 18.06 11.48
CA GLY A 26 12.26 17.21 12.45
C GLY A 26 10.86 17.74 12.76
N GLY A 27 9.87 16.88 12.78
CA GLY A 27 8.52 17.23 13.17
C GLY A 27 7.45 16.33 12.53
N PHE A 28 6.21 16.50 13.00
CA PHE A 28 5.04 15.83 12.44
C PHE A 28 4.05 16.90 12.00
N VAL A 29 3.51 16.76 10.79
CA VAL A 29 2.51 17.67 10.24
C VAL A 29 1.22 16.89 10.01
N ARG A 30 0.16 17.29 10.71
CA ARG A 30 -1.12 16.61 10.69
C ARG A 30 -1.78 16.59 9.30
N ASP A 31 -1.66 17.69 8.57
CA ASP A 31 -2.32 17.91 7.28
C ASP A 31 -1.33 17.76 6.11
N ILE A 32 -0.36 16.86 6.25
CA ILE A 32 0.60 16.57 5.18
C ILE A 32 -0.07 15.81 4.04
N ALA A 33 0.31 16.12 2.81
CA ALA A 33 -0.25 15.49 1.62
C ALA A 33 0.64 14.34 1.14
N LEU A 34 0.04 13.38 0.43
CA LEU A 34 0.78 12.33 -0.25
C LEU A 34 1.59 12.93 -1.39
N GLU A 35 2.91 12.79 -1.33
CA GLU A 35 3.82 13.27 -2.38
C GLU A 35 3.64 12.47 -3.68
N SER A 36 3.78 13.16 -4.79
CA SER A 36 3.70 12.52 -6.09
C SER A 36 4.95 11.68 -6.39
N ILE A 37 4.75 10.50 -6.93
CA ILE A 37 5.83 9.66 -7.48
C ILE A 37 6.67 10.41 -8.52
N PHE A 38 6.11 11.38 -9.23
CA PHE A 38 6.84 12.20 -10.20
C PHE A 38 7.93 13.06 -9.57
N ASN A 39 7.83 13.39 -8.29
CA ASN A 39 8.91 14.06 -7.57
C ASN A 39 10.19 13.21 -7.53
N ILE A 40 10.05 11.90 -7.32
CA ILE A 40 11.17 10.95 -7.32
C ILE A 40 11.79 10.86 -8.73
N LEU A 41 10.96 10.74 -9.75
CA LEU A 41 11.40 10.68 -11.14
C LEU A 41 12.13 11.96 -11.59
N ASN A 42 11.83 13.09 -10.93
CA ASN A 42 12.52 14.37 -11.11
C ASN A 42 13.66 14.59 -10.08
N HIS A 43 14.33 13.54 -9.68
CA HIS A 43 15.45 13.60 -8.72
C HIS A 43 15.11 14.29 -7.38
N ASN A 44 13.89 14.08 -6.89
CA ASN A 44 13.33 14.71 -5.67
C ASN A 44 13.30 16.25 -5.69
N LYS A 45 13.28 16.86 -6.87
CA LYS A 45 13.22 18.32 -7.02
C LYS A 45 11.80 18.87 -7.18
N GLY A 46 10.81 17.98 -7.25
CA GLY A 46 9.41 18.36 -7.32
C GLY A 46 8.80 18.64 -5.94
N ASN A 47 7.71 19.38 -5.93
CA ASN A 47 6.87 19.65 -4.76
C ASN A 47 5.41 19.30 -5.03
N GLU A 48 5.19 18.42 -5.98
CA GLU A 48 3.86 17.97 -6.37
C GLU A 48 3.32 16.94 -5.37
N HIS A 49 2.03 17.01 -5.11
CA HIS A 49 1.35 16.12 -4.18
C HIS A 49 -0.11 15.90 -4.61
N TYR A 50 -0.74 14.88 -4.06
CA TYR A 50 -2.11 14.54 -4.37
C TYR A 50 -3.09 15.17 -3.38
N ARG A 51 -4.24 15.63 -3.88
CA ARG A 51 -5.36 16.01 -3.03
C ARG A 51 -5.98 14.77 -2.42
N PRO A 52 -6.44 14.82 -1.15
CA PRO A 52 -7.26 13.75 -0.58
C PRO A 52 -8.52 13.55 -1.44
N ALA A 53 -8.62 12.40 -2.06
CA ALA A 53 -9.73 12.06 -2.93
C ALA A 53 -10.15 10.59 -2.74
N MET A 54 -11.40 10.30 -3.05
CA MET A 54 -11.92 8.94 -3.05
C MET A 54 -11.97 8.41 -4.49
N LEU A 55 -11.32 7.28 -4.75
CA LEU A 55 -11.39 6.62 -6.04
C LEU A 55 -12.83 6.25 -6.38
N GLY A 56 -13.20 6.44 -7.65
CA GLY A 56 -14.50 6.04 -8.19
C GLY A 56 -15.67 6.97 -7.84
N LYS A 57 -15.50 7.94 -6.94
CA LYS A 57 -16.55 8.88 -6.57
C LYS A 57 -16.46 10.20 -7.33
N ASP A 58 -15.25 10.70 -7.48
CA ASP A 58 -14.99 11.91 -8.26
C ASP A 58 -14.83 11.52 -9.73
N LYS A 59 -15.54 12.21 -10.60
CA LYS A 59 -15.50 11.93 -12.05
C LYS A 59 -14.20 12.37 -12.71
N GLU A 60 -13.37 13.11 -11.98
CA GLU A 60 -12.11 13.64 -12.44
C GLU A 60 -10.93 12.80 -11.97
N ILE A 61 -9.94 12.64 -12.80
CA ILE A 61 -8.68 12.01 -12.44
C ILE A 61 -7.96 12.92 -11.43
N ASN A 62 -7.49 12.34 -10.33
CA ASN A 62 -6.73 13.08 -9.33
C ASN A 62 -5.28 13.27 -9.79
N PHE A 63 -5.02 14.35 -10.49
CA PHE A 63 -3.67 14.73 -10.89
C PHE A 63 -2.90 15.39 -9.76
N PRO A 64 -1.56 15.23 -9.71
CA PRO A 64 -0.72 15.96 -8.78
C PRO A 64 -0.86 17.47 -8.92
N THR A 65 -0.71 18.20 -7.83
CA THR A 65 -0.82 19.64 -7.75
C THR A 65 0.23 20.22 -6.81
N THR A 66 0.51 21.50 -6.95
CA THR A 66 1.34 22.29 -6.02
C THR A 66 0.51 23.15 -5.07
N ASP A 67 -0.83 23.10 -5.19
CA ASP A 67 -1.74 23.88 -4.35
C ASP A 67 -1.72 23.38 -2.90
N LYS A 68 -1.91 24.30 -1.96
CA LYS A 68 -2.05 23.94 -0.55
C LYS A 68 -3.29 23.06 -0.33
N ILE A 69 -3.09 21.93 0.33
CA ILE A 69 -4.15 20.95 0.62
C ILE A 69 -4.64 21.11 2.06
N GLN A 70 -5.93 20.89 2.25
CA GLN A 70 -6.56 20.80 3.56
C GLN A 70 -7.46 19.55 3.60
N TYR A 71 -7.35 18.80 4.68
CA TYR A 71 -8.29 17.73 4.99
C TYR A 71 -9.52 18.31 5.68
N ASP A 72 -10.70 18.09 5.12
CA ASP A 72 -11.95 18.50 5.74
C ASP A 72 -12.62 17.37 6.56
N GLU A 73 -13.54 17.74 7.44
CA GLU A 73 -14.27 16.76 8.25
C GLU A 73 -15.11 15.80 7.39
N SER A 74 -15.54 16.21 6.21
CA SER A 74 -16.39 15.40 5.34
C SER A 74 -15.61 14.17 4.81
N PHE A 75 -14.31 14.31 4.57
CA PHE A 75 -13.42 13.23 4.21
C PHE A 75 -13.34 12.18 5.33
N TYR A 76 -13.11 12.60 6.57
CA TYR A 76 -13.00 11.69 7.72
C TYR A 76 -14.33 11.01 8.06
N ARG A 77 -15.47 11.69 7.92
CA ARG A 77 -16.80 11.08 8.12
C ARG A 77 -17.08 9.96 7.12
N ARG A 78 -16.58 10.06 5.92
CA ARG A 78 -16.73 9.01 4.91
C ARG A 78 -15.96 7.73 5.27
N LEU A 79 -14.80 7.86 5.91
CA LEU A 79 -14.02 6.73 6.44
C LEU A 79 -14.72 6.02 7.60
N SER A 80 -15.43 6.76 8.45
CA SER A 80 -16.10 6.21 9.64
C SER A 80 -17.43 5.50 9.36
N GLY A 81 -17.89 5.49 8.11
CA GLY A 81 -19.17 4.91 7.69
C GLY A 81 -19.18 3.38 7.55
N ALA A 82 -18.07 2.69 7.80
CA ALA A 82 -18.00 1.23 7.77
C ALA A 82 -18.75 0.66 8.99
N LYS A 83 -19.90 0.00 8.73
CA LYS A 83 -20.71 -0.65 9.74
C LYS A 83 -20.22 -2.08 10.01
N GLU A 84 -20.71 -2.68 11.11
CA GLU A 84 -20.44 -4.07 11.46
C GLU A 84 -20.80 -5.03 10.32
N PHE A 85 -19.85 -5.90 9.95
CA PHE A 85 -19.97 -6.88 8.89
C PHE A 85 -19.61 -8.28 9.41
N SER A 86 -20.03 -9.31 8.72
CA SER A 86 -19.55 -10.68 8.95
C SER A 86 -18.16 -10.85 8.32
N TYR A 87 -17.24 -11.51 9.04
CA TYR A 87 -15.87 -11.75 8.55
C TYR A 87 -15.84 -12.97 7.62
N ASP A 88 -16.36 -12.79 6.40
CA ASP A 88 -16.27 -13.78 5.33
C ASP A 88 -15.38 -13.26 4.18
N ASP A 89 -15.10 -14.09 3.18
CA ASP A 89 -14.25 -13.73 2.05
C ASP A 89 -14.80 -12.52 1.26
N LYS A 90 -16.12 -12.39 1.17
CA LYS A 90 -16.78 -11.27 0.50
C LYS A 90 -16.56 -9.97 1.28
N TYR A 91 -16.62 -10.05 2.61
CA TYR A 91 -16.33 -8.91 3.47
C TYR A 91 -14.88 -8.46 3.32
N ILE A 92 -13.91 -9.39 3.33
CA ILE A 92 -12.49 -9.06 3.20
C ILE A 92 -12.22 -8.36 1.86
N ASN A 93 -12.76 -8.88 0.77
CA ASN A 93 -12.60 -8.26 -0.55
C ASN A 93 -13.24 -6.87 -0.61
N SER A 94 -14.48 -6.74 -0.11
CA SER A 94 -15.15 -5.44 -0.05
C SER A 94 -14.42 -4.43 0.84
N LEU A 95 -13.85 -4.89 1.95
CA LEU A 95 -13.04 -4.05 2.84
C LEU A 95 -11.79 -3.55 2.12
N LEU A 96 -11.07 -4.42 1.41
CA LEU A 96 -9.90 -4.04 0.63
C LEU A 96 -10.24 -2.99 -0.44
N GLU A 97 -11.33 -3.17 -1.17
CA GLU A 97 -11.81 -2.19 -2.16
C GLU A 97 -12.18 -0.84 -1.52
N ILE A 98 -12.85 -0.86 -0.36
CA ILE A 98 -13.20 0.37 0.38
C ILE A 98 -11.93 1.07 0.86
N LEU A 99 -10.98 0.33 1.42
CA LEU A 99 -9.71 0.91 1.88
C LEU A 99 -8.91 1.48 0.71
N GLU A 100 -8.86 0.79 -0.43
CA GLU A 100 -8.24 1.30 -1.65
C GLU A 100 -8.90 2.61 -2.10
N ALA A 101 -10.21 2.60 -2.23
CA ALA A 101 -10.97 3.78 -2.65
C ALA A 101 -10.79 4.99 -1.73
N THR A 102 -10.58 4.77 -0.44
CA THR A 102 -10.55 5.85 0.56
C THR A 102 -9.15 6.29 0.97
N LEU A 103 -8.16 5.39 0.94
CA LEU A 103 -6.84 5.61 1.51
C LEU A 103 -5.70 5.74 0.49
N SER A 104 -5.97 5.55 -0.82
CA SER A 104 -4.94 5.61 -1.86
C SER A 104 -4.28 6.99 -1.99
N PHE A 105 -4.96 8.07 -1.61
CA PHE A 105 -4.41 9.42 -1.60
C PHE A 105 -4.20 9.99 -0.20
N VAL A 106 -4.12 9.13 0.81
CA VAL A 106 -3.78 9.49 2.19
C VAL A 106 -2.36 8.98 2.46
N PRO A 107 -1.46 9.81 3.00
CA PRO A 107 -0.09 9.37 3.27
C PRO A 107 -0.02 8.38 4.45
N SER A 108 0.91 7.44 4.40
CA SER A 108 1.17 6.48 5.48
C SER A 108 1.92 7.09 6.66
N SER A 109 2.60 8.23 6.46
CA SER A 109 3.38 8.91 7.49
C SER A 109 3.08 10.41 7.52
N THR A 110 3.22 11.01 8.70
CA THR A 110 3.12 12.46 8.93
C THR A 110 4.47 13.10 9.31
N SER A 111 5.56 12.34 9.19
CA SER A 111 6.91 12.79 9.55
C SER A 111 7.54 13.60 8.43
N GLN A 112 7.94 14.83 8.71
CA GLN A 112 8.65 15.70 7.75
C GLN A 112 10.06 15.21 7.40
N LYS A 113 10.63 14.31 8.19
CA LYS A 113 11.94 13.71 7.91
C LYS A 113 11.91 12.66 6.80
N GLN A 114 10.73 12.20 6.44
CA GLN A 114 10.56 11.08 5.53
C GLN A 114 9.99 11.56 4.19
N MET A 115 10.26 10.78 3.15
CA MET A 115 9.53 10.89 1.89
C MET A 115 8.12 10.36 2.11
N ILE A 116 7.12 11.15 1.75
CA ILE A 116 5.70 10.86 2.05
C ILE A 116 5.00 10.43 0.76
N ASP A 117 5.57 9.45 0.09
CA ASP A 117 5.13 8.97 -1.21
C ASP A 117 4.47 7.57 -1.18
N ILE A 118 4.33 7.01 0.02
CA ILE A 118 3.60 5.75 0.21
C ILE A 118 2.21 6.04 0.78
N SER A 119 1.18 5.50 0.12
CA SER A 119 -0.20 5.66 0.57
C SER A 119 -0.48 4.84 1.84
N LEU A 120 -1.46 5.29 2.62
CA LEU A 120 -1.92 4.53 3.78
C LEU A 120 -2.56 3.20 3.35
N TYR A 121 -3.17 3.14 2.17
CA TYR A 121 -3.66 1.88 1.62
C TYR A 121 -2.55 0.86 1.38
N ASP A 122 -1.47 1.26 0.69
CA ASP A 122 -0.35 0.37 0.41
C ASP A 122 0.31 -0.12 1.69
N HIS A 123 0.51 0.78 2.65
CA HIS A 123 1.04 0.44 3.98
C HIS A 123 0.18 -0.60 4.70
N VAL A 124 -1.14 -0.37 4.81
CA VAL A 124 -2.06 -1.29 5.49
C VAL A 124 -2.13 -2.64 4.77
N LYS A 125 -2.13 -2.64 3.44
CA LYS A 125 -2.12 -3.86 2.62
C LYS A 125 -0.88 -4.72 2.87
N ILE A 126 0.30 -4.11 2.87
CA ILE A 126 1.56 -4.80 3.17
C ILE A 126 1.59 -5.26 4.63
N THR A 127 1.15 -4.44 5.57
CA THR A 127 1.02 -4.83 6.98
C THR A 127 0.13 -6.06 7.15
N ALA A 128 -1.01 -6.12 6.48
CA ALA A 128 -1.91 -7.27 6.53
C ALA A 128 -1.27 -8.53 5.94
N ALA A 129 -0.56 -8.41 4.82
CA ALA A 129 0.13 -9.52 4.18
C ALA A 129 1.25 -10.09 5.10
N ILE A 130 2.09 -9.21 5.67
CA ILE A 130 3.14 -9.59 6.60
C ILE A 130 2.53 -10.23 7.85
N GLY A 131 1.47 -9.64 8.40
CA GLY A 131 0.76 -10.15 9.58
C GLY A 131 0.21 -11.55 9.36
N SER A 132 -0.35 -11.83 8.19
CA SER A 132 -0.84 -13.16 7.80
C SER A 132 0.30 -14.17 7.74
N CYS A 133 1.43 -13.81 7.14
CA CYS A 133 2.62 -14.68 7.08
C CYS A 133 3.15 -14.98 8.49
N ILE A 134 3.24 -13.97 9.36
CA ILE A 134 3.70 -14.15 10.75
C ILE A 134 2.73 -15.05 11.53
N TYR A 135 1.42 -14.88 11.33
CA TYR A 135 0.43 -15.72 11.97
C TYR A 135 0.60 -17.20 11.60
N GLU A 136 0.73 -17.51 10.29
CA GLU A 136 0.94 -18.88 9.82
C GLU A 136 2.27 -19.45 10.33
N TYR A 137 3.36 -18.67 10.33
CA TYR A 137 4.65 -19.07 10.90
C TYR A 137 4.52 -19.46 12.38
N MET A 138 3.86 -18.62 13.19
CA MET A 138 3.67 -18.89 14.61
C MET A 138 2.82 -20.16 14.84
N LYS A 139 1.78 -20.33 14.04
CA LYS A 139 0.89 -21.49 14.10
C LYS A 139 1.62 -22.78 13.74
N GLU A 140 2.40 -22.81 12.67
CA GLU A 140 3.16 -23.99 12.25
C GLU A 140 4.26 -24.37 13.26
N ASN A 141 4.83 -23.41 13.97
CA ASN A 141 5.80 -23.65 15.01
C ASN A 141 5.17 -23.93 16.39
N ASN A 142 3.83 -24.03 16.49
CA ASN A 142 3.08 -24.19 17.72
C ASN A 142 3.37 -23.11 18.80
N GLU A 143 3.71 -21.91 18.35
CA GLU A 143 4.04 -20.77 19.18
C GLU A 143 2.76 -19.98 19.52
N THR A 144 2.39 -19.93 20.79
CA THR A 144 1.15 -19.29 21.25
C THR A 144 1.39 -18.05 22.11
N ASP A 145 2.61 -17.86 22.63
CA ASP A 145 2.97 -16.69 23.43
C ASP A 145 3.44 -15.54 22.54
N TYR A 146 2.48 -14.91 21.83
CA TYR A 146 2.74 -13.79 20.93
C TYR A 146 3.37 -12.58 21.64
N GLU A 147 3.00 -12.32 22.90
CA GLU A 147 3.57 -11.21 23.68
C GLU A 147 5.07 -11.42 23.90
N LYS A 148 5.45 -12.59 24.37
CA LYS A 148 6.85 -12.91 24.62
C LYS A 148 7.69 -12.82 23.37
N ILE A 149 7.24 -13.49 22.29
CA ILE A 149 8.03 -13.68 21.08
C ILE A 149 8.07 -12.41 20.21
N LEU A 150 6.90 -11.78 20.01
CA LEU A 150 6.77 -10.67 19.06
C LEU A 150 6.97 -9.29 19.68
N TYR A 151 6.92 -9.17 21.01
CA TYR A 151 7.09 -7.89 21.69
C TYR A 151 8.32 -7.89 22.61
N LYS A 152 8.38 -8.79 23.61
CA LYS A 152 9.50 -8.81 24.56
C LYS A 152 10.82 -9.27 23.93
N GLN A 153 10.75 -10.18 22.96
CA GLN A 153 11.88 -10.73 22.22
C GLN A 153 11.85 -10.33 20.74
N ALA A 154 11.34 -9.15 20.43
CA ALA A 154 11.20 -8.67 19.04
C ALA A 154 12.54 -8.62 18.29
N LYS A 155 13.63 -8.29 18.97
CA LYS A 155 14.98 -8.24 18.34
C LYS A 155 15.43 -9.60 17.81
N GLU A 156 15.18 -10.65 18.58
CA GLU A 156 15.46 -12.04 18.20
C GLU A 156 14.52 -12.49 17.08
N PHE A 157 13.25 -12.05 17.13
CA PHE A 157 12.27 -12.37 16.10
C PHE A 157 12.64 -11.76 14.74
N TYR A 158 13.13 -10.54 14.69
CA TYR A 158 13.59 -9.91 13.44
C TYR A 158 14.75 -10.65 12.75
N GLN A 159 15.47 -11.51 13.46
CA GLN A 159 16.54 -12.33 12.87
C GLN A 159 16.02 -13.65 12.26
N LYS A 160 14.76 -13.99 12.49
CA LYS A 160 14.15 -15.22 11.99
C LYS A 160 13.66 -15.03 10.55
N LYS A 161 13.81 -16.06 9.74
CA LYS A 161 13.24 -16.11 8.38
C LYS A 161 11.78 -16.59 8.48
N THR A 162 10.86 -15.67 8.63
CA THR A 162 9.44 -15.96 8.89
C THR A 162 8.55 -15.89 7.65
N PHE A 163 9.01 -15.20 6.61
CA PHE A 163 8.31 -15.10 5.32
C PHE A 163 9.31 -14.85 4.19
N LEU A 164 8.86 -15.10 2.96
CA LEU A 164 9.60 -14.82 1.73
C LEU A 164 8.88 -13.68 0.97
N LEU A 165 9.60 -12.61 0.67
CA LEU A 165 9.14 -11.62 -0.30
C LEU A 165 9.53 -12.12 -1.70
N TYR A 166 8.51 -12.36 -2.54
CA TYR A 166 8.68 -12.78 -3.91
C TYR A 166 8.11 -11.75 -4.86
N SER A 167 8.87 -11.36 -5.86
CA SER A 167 8.42 -10.48 -6.93
C SER A 167 8.67 -11.15 -8.28
N MET A 168 7.68 -11.08 -9.16
CA MET A 168 7.77 -11.61 -10.52
C MET A 168 7.26 -10.55 -11.49
N ASP A 169 8.02 -10.33 -12.55
CA ASP A 169 7.59 -9.53 -13.70
C ASP A 169 7.50 -10.43 -14.94
N ILE A 170 6.49 -10.17 -15.77
CA ILE A 170 6.29 -10.87 -17.03
C ILE A 170 6.52 -9.87 -18.15
N SER A 171 7.67 -10.00 -18.82
CA SER A 171 8.00 -9.20 -20.00
C SER A 171 7.48 -9.87 -21.28
N GLY A 172 7.39 -9.11 -22.38
CA GLY A 172 7.00 -9.64 -23.69
C GLY A 172 5.50 -9.87 -23.89
N ILE A 173 4.65 -9.40 -22.97
CA ILE A 173 3.18 -9.53 -23.09
C ILE A 173 2.68 -8.89 -24.40
N GLN A 174 3.23 -7.74 -24.78
CA GLN A 174 2.83 -7.07 -26.03
C GLN A 174 3.21 -7.90 -27.26
N ASP A 175 4.39 -8.50 -27.29
CA ASP A 175 4.82 -9.40 -28.38
C ASP A 175 3.95 -10.65 -28.46
N PHE A 176 3.49 -11.15 -27.32
CA PHE A 176 2.57 -12.27 -27.26
C PHE A 176 1.16 -11.91 -27.75
N ILE A 177 0.63 -10.75 -27.34
CA ILE A 177 -0.71 -10.27 -27.73
C ILE A 177 -0.72 -9.81 -29.18
N TYR A 178 0.33 -9.11 -29.64
CA TYR A 178 0.45 -8.53 -30.98
C TYR A 178 1.39 -9.34 -31.88
N THR A 179 1.12 -10.65 -32.03
CA THR A 179 1.85 -11.46 -32.98
C THR A 179 1.42 -11.09 -34.39
N ILE A 180 2.17 -10.24 -35.06
CA ILE A 180 1.94 -9.85 -36.46
C ILE A 180 2.56 -10.91 -37.37
N ASN A 181 1.72 -11.62 -38.10
CA ASN A 181 2.21 -12.56 -39.10
C ASN A 181 2.60 -11.78 -40.38
N LYS A 182 3.91 -11.59 -40.60
CA LYS A 182 4.46 -10.87 -41.76
C LYS A 182 4.09 -11.46 -43.13
N LYS A 183 3.44 -12.62 -43.16
CA LYS A 183 3.00 -13.27 -44.41
C LYS A 183 1.53 -13.01 -44.76
N SER A 184 0.81 -12.24 -43.96
CA SER A 184 -0.59 -11.90 -44.20
C SER A 184 -0.77 -10.37 -44.25
N PRO A 185 -1.40 -9.82 -45.28
CA PRO A 185 -1.63 -8.39 -45.39
C PRO A 185 -2.64 -7.84 -44.37
N GLU A 186 -3.31 -8.72 -43.59
CA GLU A 186 -4.23 -8.31 -42.55
C GLU A 186 -3.72 -8.72 -41.17
N PRO A 187 -3.74 -7.84 -40.16
CA PRO A 187 -3.40 -8.18 -38.81
C PRO A 187 -4.42 -9.16 -38.24
N LYS A 188 -4.01 -10.42 -38.05
CA LYS A 188 -4.84 -11.40 -37.34
C LYS A 188 -4.68 -11.16 -35.84
N PHE A 189 -5.61 -10.43 -35.26
CA PHE A 189 -5.80 -10.40 -33.82
C PHE A 189 -6.17 -11.83 -33.33
N LYS A 190 -5.21 -12.55 -32.79
CA LYS A 190 -5.54 -13.69 -31.95
C LYS A 190 -5.71 -13.19 -30.54
N GLY A 191 -6.85 -12.56 -30.28
CA GLY A 191 -7.27 -12.19 -28.93
C GLY A 191 -7.53 -13.43 -28.12
N PHE A 192 -7.04 -13.46 -26.91
CA PHE A 192 -7.30 -14.46 -25.87
C PHE A 192 -8.71 -14.25 -25.27
N TRP A 193 -9.73 -14.14 -26.13
CA TRP A 193 -11.13 -14.04 -25.74
C TRP A 193 -11.91 -15.16 -26.42
N SER A 194 -11.79 -16.36 -25.87
CA SER A 194 -12.80 -17.39 -26.09
C SER A 194 -12.78 -18.31 -24.87
N CYS A 195 -13.66 -18.00 -23.96
CA CYS A 195 -14.38 -18.96 -23.13
C CYS A 195 -15.85 -18.67 -23.28
#